data_71a12e8274d6a50854e17e18728ec81c
#
_entry.id   71a12e8274d6a50854e17e18728ec81c
#
_cell.length_a   1.000
_cell.length_b   1.000
_cell.length_c   1.000
_cell.angle_alpha   90.00
_cell.angle_beta   90.00
_cell.angle_gamma   90.00
#
_symmetry.space_group_name_H-M   'P 1'
#
loop_
_entity.id
_entity.type
_entity.pdbx_description
1 polymer ?
#
loop_
_entity_poly.entity_id
_entity_poly.type
_entity_poly.pdbx_seq_one_letter_code
_entity_poly.pdbx_strand_id
1 'polypeptide(L)'
;VAAEQDRLRRADIVVLQFPLFWFNIPSLLQRWMEEVWTHGFSHGTGGDALKGKKLLLSLTTGAPAQFFTPEGADAPDFTPLMQGLINAAGFTGMEFVGIESTGGVSYSLRTEAEQLAAIEAKADEHAQRLIDRISAL
;
A
#
# COMPACT_ATOMS: atom_id res chain seq x y z
N VAL A 1 6.02 -15.27 -11.89
CA VAL A 1 5.83 -15.69 -10.49
C VAL A 1 7.18 -15.87 -9.79
N ALA A 2 8.05 -16.75 -10.26
CA ALA A 2 9.33 -17.06 -9.59
C ALA A 2 10.21 -15.83 -9.31
N ALA A 3 10.32 -14.90 -10.24
CA ALA A 3 11.10 -13.67 -10.05
C ALA A 3 10.53 -12.77 -8.95
N GLU A 4 9.20 -12.67 -8.86
CA GLU A 4 8.55 -11.91 -7.80
C GLU A 4 8.70 -12.58 -6.43
N GLN A 5 8.56 -13.89 -6.38
CA GLN A 5 8.82 -14.64 -5.15
C GLN A 5 10.27 -14.50 -4.67
N ASP A 6 11.24 -14.48 -5.60
CA ASP A 6 12.65 -14.26 -5.27
C ASP A 6 12.88 -12.86 -4.70
N ARG A 7 12.26 -11.83 -5.28
CA ARG A 7 12.30 -10.46 -4.73
C ARG A 7 11.73 -10.41 -3.31
N LEU A 8 10.58 -11.05 -3.10
CA LEU A 8 9.96 -11.12 -1.78
C LEU A 8 10.84 -11.85 -0.75
N ARG A 9 11.51 -12.95 -1.14
CA ARG A 9 12.42 -13.67 -0.23
C ARG A 9 13.55 -12.77 0.27
N ARG A 10 14.09 -11.92 -0.61
CA ARG A 10 15.22 -11.03 -0.28
C ARG A 10 14.82 -9.76 0.46
N ALA A 11 13.55 -9.39 0.43
CA ALA A 11 13.07 -8.19 1.09
C ALA A 11 12.84 -8.42 2.59
N ASP A 12 13.17 -7.44 3.41
CA ASP A 12 12.77 -7.37 4.82
C ASP A 12 11.50 -6.55 5.00
N ILE A 13 11.33 -5.54 4.15
CA ILE A 13 10.17 -4.65 4.13
C ILE A 13 9.53 -4.74 2.74
N VAL A 14 8.24 -4.97 2.71
CA VAL A 14 7.43 -4.96 1.48
C VAL A 14 6.54 -3.73 1.49
N VAL A 15 6.68 -2.90 0.48
CA VAL A 15 5.79 -1.75 0.26
C VAL A 15 4.87 -2.06 -0.90
N LEU A 16 3.57 -2.09 -0.64
CA LEU A 16 2.56 -2.15 -1.69
C LEU A 16 2.08 -0.73 -1.98
N GLN A 17 2.42 -0.24 -3.17
CA GLN A 17 2.06 1.11 -3.61
C GLN A 17 1.02 1.06 -4.71
N PHE A 18 -0.10 1.74 -4.50
CA PHE A 18 -1.23 1.71 -5.42
C PHE A 18 -2.17 2.90 -5.25
N PRO A 19 -2.90 3.28 -6.32
CA PRO A 19 -4.04 4.17 -6.17
C PRO A 19 -5.24 3.38 -5.61
N LEU A 20 -6.00 4.00 -4.71
CA LEU A 20 -7.24 3.41 -4.22
C LEU A 20 -8.29 3.44 -5.33
N PHE A 21 -8.80 2.28 -5.73
CA PHE A 21 -9.84 2.14 -6.74
C PHE A 21 -11.09 1.55 -6.11
N TRP A 22 -12.19 2.31 -6.20
CA TRP A 22 -13.47 1.87 -5.64
C TRP A 22 -13.36 1.38 -4.19
N PHE A 23 -12.67 2.17 -3.35
CA PHE A 23 -12.46 1.89 -1.93
C PHE A 23 -11.66 0.61 -1.65
N ASN A 24 -10.90 0.14 -2.62
CA ASN A 24 -10.16 -1.11 -2.52
C ASN A 24 -8.84 -1.04 -3.30
N ILE A 25 -8.06 -2.11 -3.23
CA ILE A 25 -6.86 -2.28 -4.05
C ILE A 25 -7.23 -2.44 -5.54
N PRO A 26 -6.36 -2.03 -6.47
CA PRO A 26 -6.59 -2.29 -7.89
C PRO A 26 -6.59 -3.79 -8.20
N SER A 27 -7.35 -4.18 -9.21
CA SER A 27 -7.44 -5.58 -9.66
C SER A 27 -6.09 -6.18 -10.04
N LEU A 28 -5.19 -5.36 -10.59
CA LEU A 28 -3.84 -5.80 -10.93
C LEU A 28 -3.03 -6.22 -9.70
N LEU A 29 -3.15 -5.48 -8.59
CA LEU A 29 -2.48 -5.83 -7.33
C LEU A 29 -3.10 -7.09 -6.73
N GLN A 30 -4.43 -7.21 -6.75
CA GLN A 30 -5.12 -8.40 -6.28
C GLN A 30 -4.67 -9.63 -7.07
N ARG A 31 -4.62 -9.54 -8.39
CA ARG A 31 -4.13 -10.61 -9.26
C ARG A 31 -2.68 -10.98 -8.95
N TRP A 32 -1.80 -9.97 -8.77
CA TRP A 32 -0.41 -10.22 -8.40
C TRP A 32 -0.31 -11.01 -7.09
N MET A 33 -1.08 -10.65 -6.08
CA MET A 33 -1.11 -11.39 -4.80
C MET A 33 -1.55 -12.83 -5.00
N GLU A 34 -2.64 -13.06 -5.74
CA GLU A 34 -3.18 -14.40 -5.98
C GLU A 34 -2.21 -15.30 -6.76
N GLU A 35 -1.46 -14.73 -7.72
CA GLU A 35 -0.51 -15.47 -8.52
C GLU A 35 0.83 -15.71 -7.81
N VAL A 36 1.25 -14.80 -6.92
CA VAL A 36 2.59 -14.82 -6.29
C VAL A 36 2.56 -15.43 -4.89
N TRP A 37 1.51 -15.14 -4.10
CA TRP A 37 1.37 -15.64 -2.73
C TRP A 37 0.74 -17.04 -2.72
N THR A 38 1.45 -17.98 -3.28
CA THR A 38 0.94 -19.35 -3.49
C THR A 38 1.16 -20.24 -2.28
N HIS A 39 0.41 -21.34 -2.24
CA HIS A 39 0.63 -22.44 -1.29
C HIS A 39 2.09 -22.97 -1.41
N GLY A 40 2.73 -23.20 -0.27
CA GLY A 40 4.13 -23.63 -0.24
C GLY A 40 5.14 -22.50 -0.38
N PHE A 41 4.68 -21.26 -0.64
CA PHE A 41 5.51 -20.05 -0.62
C PHE A 41 5.13 -19.13 0.54
N SER A 42 3.91 -18.60 0.52
CA SER A 42 3.44 -17.63 1.51
C SER A 42 2.68 -18.28 2.67
N HIS A 43 2.15 -19.47 2.47
CA HIS A 43 1.32 -20.19 3.42
C HIS A 43 1.32 -21.70 3.14
N GLY A 44 0.70 -22.47 4.05
CA GLY A 44 0.64 -23.93 3.93
C GLY A 44 1.97 -24.59 4.30
N THR A 45 2.09 -25.87 4.00
CA THR A 45 3.27 -26.68 4.35
C THR A 45 4.52 -26.13 3.65
N GLY A 46 5.51 -25.69 4.45
CA GLY A 46 6.75 -25.10 3.95
C GLY A 46 6.63 -23.66 3.45
N GLY A 47 5.43 -23.07 3.52
CA GLY A 47 5.15 -21.72 3.04
C GLY A 47 5.37 -20.64 4.09
N ASP A 48 6.60 -20.33 4.40
CA ASP A 48 7.01 -19.35 5.42
C ASP A 48 7.83 -18.15 4.86
N ALA A 49 7.85 -18.01 3.54
CA ALA A 49 8.70 -17.03 2.87
C ALA A 49 8.40 -15.56 3.24
N LEU A 50 7.19 -15.26 3.71
CA LEU A 50 6.78 -13.91 4.11
C LEU A 50 6.83 -13.70 5.63
N LYS A 51 7.07 -14.74 6.40
CA LYS A 51 7.06 -14.69 7.86
C LYS A 51 8.12 -13.73 8.40
N GLY A 52 7.68 -12.85 9.31
CA GLY A 52 8.55 -11.86 9.97
C GLY A 52 8.88 -10.63 9.11
N LYS A 53 8.47 -10.58 7.86
CA LYS A 53 8.63 -9.39 7.02
C LYS A 53 7.62 -8.32 7.40
N LYS A 54 7.96 -7.06 7.16
CA LYS A 54 7.09 -5.91 7.44
C LYS A 54 6.33 -5.52 6.18
N LEU A 55 5.02 -5.24 6.32
CA LEU A 55 4.18 -4.75 5.25
C LEU A 55 3.78 -3.30 5.52
N LEU A 56 4.13 -2.42 4.61
CA LEU A 56 3.73 -1.01 4.59
C LEU A 56 2.88 -0.76 3.34
N LEU A 57 1.73 -0.11 3.50
CA LEU A 57 0.90 0.31 2.38
C LEU A 57 1.18 1.77 2.05
N SER A 58 1.30 2.07 0.76
CA SER A 58 1.48 3.40 0.22
C SER A 58 0.39 3.63 -0.81
N LEU A 59 -0.55 4.54 -0.53
CA LEU A 59 -1.69 4.72 -1.41
C LEU A 59 -2.02 6.19 -1.70
N THR A 60 -2.63 6.40 -2.85
CA THR A 60 -3.18 7.69 -3.25
C THR A 60 -4.68 7.58 -3.47
N THR A 61 -5.38 8.70 -3.29
CA THR A 61 -6.81 8.80 -3.56
C THR A 61 -7.11 10.00 -4.45
N GLY A 62 -8.11 9.86 -5.32
CA GLY A 62 -8.64 10.99 -6.09
C GLY A 62 -9.41 11.97 -5.22
N ALA A 63 -10.22 11.46 -4.29
CA ALA A 63 -10.92 12.28 -3.30
C ALA A 63 -9.93 12.92 -2.31
N PRO A 64 -10.24 14.09 -1.76
CA PRO A 64 -9.41 14.71 -0.74
C PRO A 64 -9.33 13.88 0.54
N ALA A 65 -8.26 14.09 1.32
CA ALA A 65 -8.00 13.36 2.56
C ALA A 65 -9.17 13.43 3.57
N GLN A 66 -9.84 14.56 3.62
CA GLN A 66 -11.00 14.78 4.52
C GLN A 66 -12.13 13.78 4.29
N PHE A 67 -12.29 13.30 3.05
CA PHE A 67 -13.31 12.30 2.73
C PHE A 67 -13.10 10.98 3.49
N PHE A 68 -11.87 10.65 3.82
CA PHE A 68 -11.49 9.43 4.53
C PHE A 68 -11.14 9.67 6.01
N THR A 69 -11.32 10.90 6.49
CA THR A 69 -10.98 11.25 7.86
C THR A 69 -12.23 11.04 8.75
N PRO A 70 -12.15 10.18 9.77
CA PRO A 70 -13.25 9.99 10.70
C PRO A 70 -13.60 11.28 11.45
N GLU A 71 -14.87 11.41 11.87
CA GLU A 71 -15.30 12.53 12.68
C GLU A 71 -14.47 12.64 13.96
N GLY A 72 -13.93 13.83 14.23
CA GLY A 72 -13.09 14.09 15.39
C GLY A 72 -11.63 13.62 15.27
N ALA A 73 -11.23 13.09 14.11
CA ALA A 73 -9.85 12.70 13.85
C ALA A 73 -9.10 13.79 13.06
N ASP A 74 -7.78 13.79 13.19
CA ASP A 74 -6.90 14.74 12.50
C ASP A 74 -6.34 14.20 11.17
N ALA A 75 -6.51 12.91 10.91
CA ALA A 75 -5.93 12.24 9.74
C ALA A 75 -6.88 11.18 9.16
N PRO A 76 -6.73 10.86 7.84
CA PRO A 76 -7.47 9.78 7.22
C PRO A 76 -7.18 8.43 7.89
N ASP A 77 -8.19 7.57 7.94
CA ASP A 77 -8.05 6.18 8.36
C ASP A 77 -8.52 5.25 7.24
N PHE A 78 -7.58 4.54 6.64
CA PHE A 78 -7.83 3.55 5.61
C PHE A 78 -7.88 2.12 6.13
N THR A 79 -7.64 1.91 7.42
CA THR A 79 -7.60 0.57 8.02
C THR A 79 -8.88 -0.22 7.76
N PRO A 80 -10.09 0.35 7.91
CA PRO A 80 -11.32 -0.39 7.61
C PRO A 80 -11.41 -0.88 6.16
N LEU A 81 -10.93 -0.07 5.20
CA LEU A 81 -10.94 -0.42 3.77
C LEU A 81 -9.87 -1.46 3.43
N MET A 82 -8.77 -1.49 4.15
CA MET A 82 -7.63 -2.37 3.91
C MET A 82 -7.63 -3.62 4.80
N GLN A 83 -8.70 -3.85 5.55
CA GLN A 83 -8.75 -4.93 6.54
C GLN A 83 -8.49 -6.30 5.90
N GLY A 84 -9.01 -6.57 4.71
CA GLY A 84 -8.75 -7.82 4.00
C GLY A 84 -7.27 -8.05 3.69
N LEU A 85 -6.59 -7.00 3.22
CA LEU A 85 -5.15 -7.04 2.94
C LEU A 85 -4.33 -7.20 4.23
N ILE A 86 -4.71 -6.49 5.28
CA ILE A 86 -4.08 -6.61 6.61
C ILE A 86 -4.24 -8.04 7.16
N ASN A 87 -5.43 -8.63 6.99
CA ASN A 87 -5.67 -10.01 7.40
C ASN A 87 -4.81 -11.00 6.60
N ALA A 88 -4.66 -10.78 5.29
CA ALA A 88 -3.79 -11.60 4.44
C ALA A 88 -2.32 -11.52 4.89
N ALA A 89 -1.85 -10.34 5.23
CA ALA A 89 -0.51 -10.15 5.78
C ALA A 89 -0.32 -10.94 7.09
N GLY A 90 -1.25 -10.80 8.03
CA GLY A 90 -1.22 -11.55 9.29
C GLY A 90 -1.26 -13.05 9.09
N PHE A 91 -2.08 -13.54 8.16
CA PHE A 91 -2.17 -14.96 7.81
C PHE A 91 -0.84 -15.52 7.28
N THR A 92 -0.09 -14.74 6.51
CA THR A 92 1.23 -15.13 5.99
C THR A 92 2.38 -14.90 6.98
N GLY A 93 2.10 -14.38 8.17
CA GLY A 93 3.09 -14.09 9.20
C GLY A 93 3.84 -12.78 9.02
N MET A 94 3.37 -11.90 8.14
CA MET A 94 3.89 -10.54 8.01
C MET A 94 3.38 -9.65 9.14
N GLU A 95 4.21 -8.67 9.52
CA GLU A 95 3.83 -7.60 10.43
C GLU A 95 3.33 -6.39 9.62
N PHE A 96 2.06 -6.06 9.77
CA PHE A 96 1.52 -4.82 9.19
C PHE A 96 1.99 -3.61 10.01
N VAL A 97 2.69 -2.66 9.37
CA VAL A 97 3.33 -1.54 10.06
C VAL A 97 2.69 -0.18 9.75
N GLY A 98 1.69 -0.12 8.91
CA GLY A 98 0.92 1.09 8.69
C GLY A 98 0.60 1.42 7.24
N ILE A 99 0.00 2.59 7.06
CA ILE A 99 -0.44 3.12 5.76
C ILE A 99 0.06 4.55 5.63
N GLU A 100 0.77 4.84 4.53
CA GLU A 100 1.06 6.20 4.10
C GLU A 100 0.11 6.56 2.97
N SER A 101 -0.53 7.73 3.06
CA SER A 101 -1.53 8.13 2.08
C SER A 101 -1.39 9.59 1.63
N THR A 102 -1.83 9.86 0.42
CA THR A 102 -1.99 11.21 -0.13
C THR A 102 -3.31 11.31 -0.89
N GLY A 103 -4.14 12.24 -0.47
CA GLY A 103 -5.44 12.52 -1.09
C GLY A 103 -5.40 13.65 -2.11
N GLY A 104 -6.49 13.77 -2.87
CA GLY A 104 -6.64 14.84 -3.85
C GLY A 104 -5.75 14.69 -5.08
N VAL A 105 -5.37 13.48 -5.43
CA VAL A 105 -4.59 13.16 -6.65
C VAL A 105 -5.56 12.63 -7.70
N SER A 106 -6.37 13.53 -8.25
CA SER A 106 -7.35 13.14 -9.27
C SER A 106 -6.74 13.14 -10.66
N TYR A 107 -7.05 12.08 -11.41
CA TYR A 107 -6.67 11.95 -12.80
C TYR A 107 -7.15 13.12 -13.69
N SER A 108 -8.30 13.70 -13.38
CA SER A 108 -8.84 14.86 -14.10
C SER A 108 -7.99 16.12 -13.98
N LEU A 109 -7.17 16.22 -12.94
CA LEU A 109 -6.36 17.41 -12.69
C LEU A 109 -5.07 17.48 -13.52
N ARG A 110 -4.71 16.41 -14.22
CA ARG A 110 -3.47 16.32 -15.01
C ARG A 110 -3.39 17.24 -16.22
N THR A 111 -4.54 17.77 -16.67
CA THR A 111 -4.63 18.59 -17.88
C THR A 111 -4.30 20.07 -17.66
N GLU A 112 -4.20 20.51 -16.42
CA GLU A 112 -3.92 21.88 -16.06
C GLU A 112 -2.53 21.98 -15.40
N ALA A 113 -1.68 22.89 -15.94
CA ALA A 113 -0.27 23.00 -15.53
C ALA A 113 -0.10 23.28 -14.02
N GLU A 114 -0.89 24.19 -13.44
CA GLU A 114 -0.84 24.50 -12.00
C GLU A 114 -1.25 23.32 -11.14
N GLN A 115 -2.28 22.61 -11.56
CA GLN A 115 -2.76 21.43 -10.84
C GLN A 115 -1.80 20.26 -10.96
N LEU A 116 -1.16 20.08 -12.12
CA LEU A 116 -0.11 19.09 -12.29
C LEU A 116 1.08 19.37 -11.38
N ALA A 117 1.53 20.62 -11.30
CA ALA A 117 2.62 21.02 -10.41
C ALA A 117 2.27 20.76 -8.92
N ALA A 118 1.02 21.01 -8.53
CA ALA A 118 0.55 20.72 -7.17
C ALA A 118 0.53 19.21 -6.88
N ILE A 119 0.16 18.38 -7.87
CA ILE A 119 0.20 16.90 -7.75
C ILE A 119 1.65 16.41 -7.62
N GLU A 120 2.55 16.94 -8.42
CA GLU A 120 3.99 16.61 -8.34
C GLU A 120 4.56 16.96 -6.96
N ALA A 121 4.23 18.13 -6.41
CA ALA A 121 4.62 18.50 -5.05
C ALA A 121 4.07 17.55 -3.99
N LYS A 122 2.81 17.12 -4.12
CA LYS A 122 2.23 16.09 -3.24
C LYS A 122 2.95 14.76 -3.36
N ALA A 123 3.35 14.36 -4.56
CA ALA A 123 4.10 13.14 -4.80
C ALA A 123 5.47 13.19 -4.11
N ASP A 124 6.18 14.31 -4.20
CA ASP A 124 7.47 14.51 -3.54
C ASP A 124 7.33 14.45 -2.00
N GLU A 125 6.33 15.11 -1.44
CA GLU A 125 6.02 15.07 -0.01
C GLU A 125 5.66 13.65 0.44
N HIS A 126 4.85 12.94 -0.33
CA HIS A 126 4.50 11.54 -0.06
C HIS A 126 5.73 10.65 -0.04
N ALA A 127 6.59 10.78 -1.04
CA ALA A 127 7.84 10.03 -1.14
C ALA A 127 8.73 10.28 0.08
N GLN A 128 8.86 11.52 0.54
CA GLN A 128 9.65 11.84 1.70
C GLN A 128 9.08 11.22 2.98
N ARG A 129 7.76 11.33 3.20
CA ARG A 129 7.11 10.67 4.35
C ARG A 129 7.28 9.16 4.33
N LEU A 130 7.16 8.54 3.14
CA LEU A 130 7.35 7.11 2.97
C LEU A 130 8.78 6.68 3.29
N ILE A 131 9.78 7.42 2.79
CA ILE A 131 11.21 7.18 3.07
C ILE A 131 11.49 7.30 4.57
N ASP A 132 11.00 8.35 5.21
CA ASP A 132 11.18 8.57 6.66
C ASP A 132 10.57 7.42 7.47
N ARG A 133 9.40 6.96 7.06
CA ARG A 133 8.72 5.83 7.71
C ARG A 133 9.49 4.51 7.55
N ILE A 134 9.98 4.21 6.34
CA ILE A 134 10.81 3.03 6.08
C ILE A 134 12.10 3.09 6.90
N SER A 135 12.74 4.23 6.96
CA SER A 135 14.00 4.43 7.70
C SER A 135 13.84 4.25 9.21
N ALA A 136 12.63 4.40 9.73
CA ALA A 136 12.33 4.21 11.16
C ALA A 136 11.92 2.77 11.53
N LEU A 137 11.78 1.88 10.56
CA LEU A 137 11.39 0.48 10.79
C LEU A 137 12.61 -0.40 11.25
#